data_3c9650b187592f1bda7fc8eb0a9258d1
#
_entry.id   3c9650b187592f1bda7fc8eb0a9258d1
#
_cell.length_a   1.000
_cell.length_b   1.000
_cell.length_c   1.000
_cell.angle_alpha   90.00
_cell.angle_beta   90.00
_cell.angle_gamma   90.00
#
_symmetry.space_group_name_H-M   'P 1'
#
loop_
_entity.id
_entity.type
_entity.pdbx_description
1 polymer ?
#
loop_
_entity_poly.entity_id
_entity_poly.type
_entity_poly.pdbx_seq_one_letter_code
_entity_poly.pdbx_strand_id
1 'polypeptide(L)'
;MTSFMAISFASSKARPVPEAYRRNFNHLILDIAWFGVLNGSAVAFVAVYATRLGASAFQLGLLNAMPAVVNLLFALPAGRWLQARPISRATFYSSVIHRWFYLVWVFLPFFFGPMEQVWLLVLLTVLMSIPGTA
;
A
#
# COMPACT_ATOMS: atom_id res chain seq x y z
N MET A 1 37.22 12.61 -27.83
CA MET A 1 37.10 13.57 -26.73
C MET A 1 35.67 13.53 -26.22
N THR A 2 35.38 12.63 -25.27
CA THR A 2 34.06 12.44 -24.67
C THR A 2 34.10 13.05 -23.26
N SER A 3 33.50 14.26 -23.16
CA SER A 3 33.35 14.96 -21.88
C SER A 3 32.26 14.24 -21.08
N PHE A 4 32.66 13.39 -20.15
CA PHE A 4 31.78 12.75 -19.20
C PHE A 4 31.26 13.83 -18.24
N MET A 5 29.98 14.16 -18.37
CA MET A 5 29.29 15.14 -17.54
C MET A 5 29.20 14.54 -16.13
N ALA A 6 30.16 14.90 -15.27
CA ALA A 6 30.11 14.53 -13.86
C ALA A 6 28.90 15.25 -13.22
N ILE A 7 27.83 14.52 -13.00
CA ILE A 7 26.70 14.98 -12.19
C ILE A 7 27.23 15.08 -10.76
N SER A 8 27.64 16.26 -10.36
CA SER A 8 27.99 16.57 -8.98
C SER A 8 26.71 16.48 -8.16
N PHE A 9 26.54 15.39 -7.43
CA PHE A 9 25.58 15.32 -6.34
C PHE A 9 26.07 16.28 -5.25
N ALA A 10 25.72 17.56 -5.41
CA ALA A 10 25.91 18.51 -4.33
C ALA A 10 25.11 17.97 -3.15
N SER A 11 25.83 17.57 -2.11
CA SER A 11 25.26 17.16 -0.82
C SER A 11 24.41 18.32 -0.31
N SER A 12 23.13 18.30 -0.63
CA SER A 12 22.16 19.22 -0.06
C SER A 12 22.16 18.94 1.43
N LYS A 13 22.82 19.80 2.22
CA LYS A 13 22.69 19.77 3.67
C LYS A 13 21.20 19.78 3.99
N ALA A 14 20.66 18.64 4.39
CA ALA A 14 19.25 18.50 4.76
C ALA A 14 18.92 19.61 5.78
N ARG A 15 18.04 20.53 5.40
CA ARG A 15 17.60 21.57 6.31
C ARG A 15 16.98 20.91 7.55
N PRO A 16 17.38 21.28 8.77
CA PRO A 16 16.77 20.70 9.95
C PRO A 16 15.27 20.99 9.96
N VAL A 17 14.50 19.96 10.28
CA VAL A 17 13.03 20.08 10.37
C VAL A 17 12.71 21.09 11.46
N PRO A 18 11.91 22.15 11.21
CA PRO A 18 11.49 23.11 12.22
C PRO A 18 10.85 22.39 13.41
N GLU A 19 11.12 22.86 14.63
CA GLU A 19 10.65 22.20 15.86
C GLU A 19 9.14 22.01 15.90
N ALA A 20 8.37 22.95 15.35
CA ALA A 20 6.92 22.88 15.24
C ALA A 20 6.42 21.62 14.50
N TYR A 21 7.22 21.09 13.56
CA TYR A 21 6.85 19.91 12.74
C TYR A 21 7.57 18.63 13.18
N ARG A 22 8.50 18.70 14.12
CA ARG A 22 9.35 17.58 14.53
C ARG A 22 8.53 16.42 15.10
N ARG A 23 7.50 16.73 15.89
CA ARG A 23 6.59 15.72 16.42
C ARG A 23 5.81 15.01 15.32
N ASN A 24 5.26 15.75 14.36
CA ASN A 24 4.52 15.19 13.24
C ASN A 24 5.43 14.34 12.35
N PHE A 25 6.67 14.77 12.15
CA PHE A 25 7.67 14.04 11.37
C PHE A 25 8.04 12.70 12.03
N ASN A 26 8.21 12.67 13.35
CA ASN A 26 8.46 11.42 14.07
C ASN A 26 7.28 10.45 13.99
N HIS A 27 6.05 10.94 14.10
CA HIS A 27 4.86 10.11 13.92
C HIS A 27 4.77 9.54 12.50
N LEU A 28 5.12 10.33 11.49
CA LEU A 28 5.16 9.89 10.09
C LEU A 28 6.21 8.78 9.89
N ILE A 29 7.41 8.95 10.45
CA ILE A 29 8.47 7.92 10.37
C ILE A 29 8.01 6.62 11.03
N LEU A 30 7.41 6.68 12.20
CA LEU A 30 6.89 5.51 12.90
C LEU A 30 5.77 4.83 12.10
N ASP A 31 4.87 5.60 11.49
CA ASP A 31 3.80 5.07 10.66
C ASP A 31 4.34 4.36 9.41
N ILE A 32 5.32 4.96 8.72
CA ILE A 32 5.99 4.36 7.57
C ILE A 32 6.75 3.09 7.98
N ALA A 33 7.42 3.08 9.13
CA ALA A 33 8.13 1.92 9.63
C ALA A 33 7.18 0.75 9.91
N TRP A 34 6.06 0.99 10.60
CA TRP A 34 5.02 -0.01 10.84
C TRP A 34 4.39 -0.52 9.54
N PHE A 35 4.11 0.37 8.60
CA PHE A 35 3.60 -0.01 7.29
C PHE A 35 4.63 -0.84 6.50
N GLY A 36 5.93 -0.53 6.64
CA GLY A 36 7.02 -1.33 6.07
C GLY A 36 7.06 -2.76 6.61
N VAL A 37 6.88 -2.94 7.92
CA VAL A 37 6.77 -4.26 8.55
C VAL A 37 5.56 -5.02 8.01
N LEU A 38 4.39 -4.36 7.90
CA LEU A 38 3.19 -4.96 7.36
C LEU A 38 3.35 -5.40 5.90
N ASN A 39 3.95 -4.56 5.06
CA ASN A 39 4.25 -4.90 3.66
C ASN A 39 5.25 -6.05 3.54
N GLY A 40 6.33 -6.01 4.31
CA GLY A 40 7.35 -7.05 4.30
C GLY A 40 6.90 -8.39 4.85
N SER A 41 5.84 -8.42 5.66
CA SER A 41 5.27 -9.64 6.21
C SER A 41 3.98 -10.07 5.51
N ALA A 42 2.86 -9.41 5.83
CA ALA A 42 1.55 -9.85 5.37
C ALA A 42 1.40 -9.81 3.84
N VAL A 43 1.79 -8.69 3.20
CA VAL A 43 1.64 -8.53 1.74
C VAL A 43 2.59 -9.45 0.97
N ALA A 44 3.84 -9.58 1.43
CA ALA A 44 4.81 -10.44 0.77
C ALA A 44 4.42 -11.93 0.83
N PHE A 45 3.77 -12.36 1.93
CA PHE A 45 3.39 -13.76 2.11
C PHE A 45 2.00 -14.10 1.57
N VAL A 46 1.18 -13.14 1.16
CA VAL A 46 -0.17 -13.42 0.65
C VAL A 46 -0.17 -14.35 -0.58
N ALA A 47 0.77 -14.16 -1.49
CA ALA A 47 0.92 -15.03 -2.67
C ALA A 47 1.33 -16.46 -2.28
N VAL A 48 2.23 -16.60 -1.30
CA VAL A 48 2.64 -17.91 -0.75
C VAL A 48 1.47 -18.59 -0.05
N TYR A 49 0.69 -17.84 0.70
CA TYR A 49 -0.52 -18.36 1.36
C TYR A 49 -1.55 -18.83 0.33
N ALA A 50 -1.85 -18.01 -0.69
CA ALA A 50 -2.75 -18.38 -1.78
C ALA A 50 -2.29 -19.65 -2.52
N THR A 51 -0.98 -19.79 -2.77
CA THR A 51 -0.41 -20.99 -3.37
C THR A 51 -0.64 -22.23 -2.51
N ARG A 52 -0.49 -22.12 -1.20
CA ARG A 52 -0.76 -23.22 -0.26
C ARG A 52 -2.23 -23.61 -0.20
N LEU A 53 -3.14 -22.68 -0.49
CA LEU A 53 -4.57 -22.95 -0.62
C LEU A 53 -4.95 -23.59 -1.95
N GLY A 54 -3.99 -23.79 -2.89
CA GLY A 54 -4.22 -24.36 -4.21
C GLY A 54 -4.58 -23.35 -5.29
N ALA A 55 -4.21 -22.06 -5.11
CA ALA A 55 -4.45 -21.04 -6.11
C ALA A 55 -3.80 -21.36 -7.44
N SER A 56 -4.53 -21.19 -8.53
CA SER A 56 -4.02 -21.33 -9.89
C SER A 56 -3.05 -20.18 -10.25
N ALA A 57 -2.20 -20.38 -11.27
CA ALA A 57 -1.32 -19.35 -11.79
C ALA A 57 -2.09 -18.09 -12.21
N PHE A 58 -3.30 -18.24 -12.75
CA PHE A 58 -4.17 -17.12 -13.11
C PHE A 58 -4.61 -16.31 -11.89
N GLN A 59 -5.04 -16.96 -10.80
CA GLN A 59 -5.43 -16.31 -9.56
C GLN A 59 -4.25 -15.58 -8.90
N LEU A 60 -3.07 -16.16 -8.92
CA LEU A 60 -1.84 -15.52 -8.45
C LEU A 60 -1.47 -14.31 -9.32
N GLY A 61 -1.64 -14.43 -10.64
CA GLY A 61 -1.47 -13.31 -11.56
C GLY A 61 -2.43 -12.15 -11.25
N LEU A 62 -3.71 -12.45 -11.03
CA LEU A 62 -4.71 -11.44 -10.61
C LEU A 62 -4.33 -10.79 -9.28
N LEU A 63 -3.95 -11.59 -8.28
CA LEU A 63 -3.58 -11.10 -6.95
C LEU A 63 -2.45 -10.05 -7.02
N ASN A 64 -1.48 -10.25 -7.90
CA ASN A 64 -0.34 -9.35 -8.04
C ASN A 64 -0.60 -8.18 -9.02
N ALA A 65 -1.34 -8.41 -10.10
CA ALA A 65 -1.54 -7.41 -11.15
C ALA A 65 -2.69 -6.44 -10.87
N MET A 66 -3.78 -6.93 -10.25
CA MET A 66 -4.98 -6.12 -10.05
C MET A 66 -4.75 -4.85 -9.21
N PRO A 67 -3.94 -4.85 -8.13
CA PRO A 67 -3.62 -3.61 -7.42
C PRO A 67 -3.02 -2.53 -8.32
N ALA A 68 -2.13 -2.90 -9.24
CA ALA A 68 -1.51 -1.95 -10.17
C ALA A 68 -2.54 -1.39 -11.17
N VAL A 69 -3.45 -2.23 -11.67
CA VAL A 69 -4.55 -1.80 -12.55
C VAL A 69 -5.49 -0.84 -11.82
N VAL A 70 -5.90 -1.17 -10.59
CA VAL A 70 -6.73 -0.30 -9.75
C VAL A 70 -6.04 1.04 -9.51
N ASN A 71 -4.77 1.02 -9.12
CA ASN A 71 -4.00 2.24 -8.91
C ASN A 71 -3.95 3.11 -10.17
N LEU A 72 -3.74 2.53 -11.33
CA LEU A 72 -3.74 3.25 -12.61
C LEU A 72 -5.08 3.91 -12.90
N LEU A 73 -6.18 3.19 -12.70
CA LEU A 73 -7.54 3.69 -12.98
C LEU A 73 -8.00 4.75 -11.97
N PHE A 74 -7.64 4.58 -10.70
CA PHE A 74 -8.11 5.44 -9.61
C PHE A 74 -7.15 6.58 -9.25
N ALA A 75 -5.92 6.60 -9.76
CA ALA A 75 -4.95 7.66 -9.47
C ALA A 75 -5.47 9.07 -9.78
N LEU A 76 -6.10 9.27 -10.95
CA LEU A 76 -6.65 10.56 -11.34
C LEU A 76 -7.91 10.95 -10.54
N PRO A 77 -8.94 10.08 -10.39
CA PRO A 77 -10.08 10.37 -9.54
C PRO A 77 -9.69 10.62 -8.07
N ALA A 78 -8.79 9.81 -7.51
CA ALA A 78 -8.31 9.95 -6.15
C ALA A 78 -7.60 11.30 -5.93
N GLY A 79 -6.73 11.72 -6.88
CA GLY A 79 -6.07 13.01 -6.83
C GLY A 79 -7.04 14.19 -6.84
N ARG A 80 -8.10 14.14 -7.66
CA ARG A 80 -9.15 15.17 -7.68
C ARG A 80 -9.96 15.19 -6.38
N TRP A 81 -10.29 14.03 -5.86
CA TRP A 81 -11.02 13.90 -4.59
C TRP A 81 -10.20 14.44 -3.41
N LEU A 82 -8.91 14.19 -3.40
CA LEU A 82 -7.99 14.66 -2.36
C LEU A 82 -7.84 16.19 -2.38
N GLN A 83 -7.78 16.81 -3.57
CA GLN A 83 -7.70 18.27 -3.71
C GLN A 83 -8.93 19.01 -3.15
N ALA A 84 -10.08 18.36 -3.13
CA ALA A 84 -11.34 18.94 -2.63
C ALA A 84 -11.49 18.83 -1.10
N ARG A 85 -10.53 18.21 -0.38
CA ARG A 85 -10.64 17.92 1.06
C ARG A 85 -9.36 18.30 1.82
N PRO A 86 -9.46 18.53 3.15
CA PRO A 86 -8.27 18.73 3.98
C PRO A 86 -7.44 17.42 3.99
N ILE A 87 -6.24 17.52 3.44
CA ILE A 87 -5.32 16.39 3.18
C ILE A 87 -5.14 15.50 4.41
N SER A 88 -4.96 16.09 5.59
CA SER A 88 -4.73 15.34 6.82
C SER A 88 -5.88 14.38 7.18
N ARG A 89 -7.14 14.81 6.99
CA ARG A 89 -8.31 13.97 7.27
C ARG A 89 -8.47 12.88 6.20
N ALA A 90 -8.30 13.24 4.93
CA ALA A 90 -8.43 12.31 3.83
C ALA A 90 -7.40 11.17 3.96
N THR A 91 -6.13 11.49 4.19
CA THR A 91 -5.06 10.50 4.41
C THR A 91 -5.31 9.64 5.63
N PHE A 92 -5.80 10.22 6.74
CA PHE A 92 -6.12 9.45 7.95
C PHE A 92 -7.21 8.40 7.70
N TYR A 93 -8.34 8.80 7.12
CA TYR A 93 -9.44 7.86 6.83
C TYR A 93 -9.03 6.80 5.81
N SER A 94 -8.32 7.18 4.76
CA SER A 94 -7.79 6.26 3.76
C SER A 94 -6.87 5.21 4.40
N SER A 95 -5.91 5.63 5.24
CA SER A 95 -5.01 4.72 5.96
C SER A 95 -5.76 3.78 6.92
N VAL A 96 -6.75 4.28 7.65
CA VAL A 96 -7.55 3.46 8.58
C VAL A 96 -8.33 2.40 7.80
N ILE A 97 -9.05 2.82 6.74
CA ILE A 97 -9.83 1.88 5.91
C ILE A 97 -8.91 0.82 5.29
N HIS A 98 -7.77 1.23 4.72
CA HIS A 98 -6.81 0.31 4.15
C HIS A 98 -6.33 -0.75 5.16
N ARG A 99 -6.06 -0.35 6.40
CA ARG A 99 -5.61 -1.25 7.48
C ARG A 99 -6.71 -2.21 7.96
N TRP A 100 -7.98 -1.80 7.90
CA TRP A 100 -9.10 -2.67 8.27
C TRP A 100 -9.18 -3.92 7.38
N PHE A 101 -8.80 -3.83 6.11
CA PHE A 101 -8.80 -4.98 5.22
C PHE A 101 -7.85 -6.10 5.67
N TYR A 102 -6.71 -5.76 6.31
CA TYR A 102 -5.81 -6.78 6.87
C TYR A 102 -6.43 -7.54 8.03
N LEU A 103 -7.26 -6.89 8.84
CA LEU A 103 -8.01 -7.58 9.89
C LEU A 103 -9.00 -8.58 9.28
N VAL A 104 -9.66 -8.21 8.19
CA VAL A 104 -10.58 -9.12 7.48
C VAL A 104 -9.83 -10.36 6.97
N TRP A 105 -8.58 -10.21 6.48
CA TRP A 105 -7.77 -11.35 6.04
C TRP A 105 -7.54 -12.38 7.15
N VAL A 106 -7.35 -11.95 8.39
CA VAL A 106 -7.14 -12.84 9.53
C VAL A 106 -8.35 -13.73 9.79
N PHE A 107 -9.56 -13.25 9.51
CA PHE A 107 -10.79 -13.98 9.74
C PHE A 107 -11.17 -14.93 8.59
N LEU A 108 -10.60 -14.76 7.39
CA LEU A 108 -10.94 -15.62 6.24
C LEU A 108 -10.83 -17.12 6.52
N PRO A 109 -9.76 -17.64 7.15
CA PRO A 109 -9.61 -19.08 7.37
C PRO A 109 -10.65 -19.68 8.30
N PHE A 110 -11.33 -18.86 9.11
CA PHE A 110 -12.31 -19.34 10.07
C PHE A 110 -13.71 -19.54 9.48
N PHE A 111 -14.01 -18.85 8.37
CA PHE A 111 -15.37 -18.80 7.81
C PHE A 111 -15.48 -19.40 6.41
N PHE A 112 -14.37 -19.53 5.67
CA PHE A 112 -14.38 -19.87 4.26
C PHE A 112 -13.48 -21.05 3.93
N GLY A 113 -13.90 -21.85 2.93
CA GLY A 113 -13.10 -22.95 2.40
C GLY A 113 -11.89 -22.46 1.59
N PRO A 114 -10.89 -23.34 1.31
CA PRO A 114 -9.62 -22.92 0.67
C PRO A 114 -9.80 -22.17 -0.65
N MET A 115 -10.65 -22.66 -1.54
CA MET A 115 -10.88 -22.03 -2.84
C MET A 115 -11.62 -20.69 -2.73
N GLU A 116 -12.56 -20.60 -1.81
CA GLU A 116 -13.30 -19.36 -1.52
C GLU A 116 -12.38 -18.29 -0.95
N GLN A 117 -11.45 -18.69 -0.06
CA GLN A 117 -10.43 -17.79 0.49
C GLN A 117 -9.57 -17.17 -0.61
N VAL A 118 -9.14 -17.94 -1.62
CA VAL A 118 -8.32 -17.41 -2.73
C VAL A 118 -9.07 -16.31 -3.48
N TRP A 119 -10.34 -16.54 -3.84
CA TRP A 119 -11.13 -15.52 -4.53
C TRP A 119 -11.42 -14.30 -3.66
N LEU A 120 -11.68 -14.50 -2.38
CA LEU A 120 -11.85 -13.40 -1.42
C LEU A 120 -10.56 -12.60 -1.22
N LEU A 121 -9.39 -13.25 -1.20
CA LEU A 121 -8.10 -12.55 -1.17
C LEU A 121 -7.92 -11.65 -2.40
N VAL A 122 -8.22 -12.16 -3.60
CA VAL A 122 -8.16 -11.36 -4.83
C VAL A 122 -9.12 -10.17 -4.73
N LEU A 123 -10.38 -10.40 -4.35
CA LEU A 123 -11.39 -9.34 -4.21
C LEU A 123 -10.98 -8.29 -3.18
N LEU A 124 -10.56 -8.71 -2.00
CA LEU A 124 -10.15 -7.81 -0.92
C LEU A 124 -8.90 -7.02 -1.29
N THR A 125 -7.95 -7.63 -2.00
CA THR A 125 -6.75 -6.93 -2.49
C THR A 125 -7.11 -5.83 -3.49
N VAL A 126 -8.06 -6.09 -4.39
CA VAL A 126 -8.61 -5.09 -5.32
C VAL A 126 -9.30 -3.96 -4.57
N LEU A 127 -10.20 -4.27 -3.64
CA LEU A 127 -10.93 -3.27 -2.86
C LEU A 127 -10.00 -2.43 -1.97
N MET A 128 -9.02 -3.06 -1.34
CA MET A 128 -8.02 -2.42 -0.49
C MET A 128 -7.13 -1.45 -1.27
N SER A 129 -6.91 -1.70 -2.57
CA SER A 129 -6.10 -0.84 -3.42
C SER A 129 -6.76 0.52 -3.68
N ILE A 130 -8.09 0.62 -3.65
CA ILE A 130 -8.81 1.88 -3.87
C ILE A 130 -8.44 2.93 -2.80
N PRO A 131 -8.61 2.70 -1.49
CA PRO A 131 -8.16 3.64 -0.48
C PRO A 131 -6.64 3.78 -0.42
N GLY A 132 -5.89 2.79 -0.88
CA GLY A 132 -4.43 2.83 -0.95
C GLY A 132 -3.88 3.81 -1.99
N THR A 133 -4.69 4.27 -2.97
CA THR A 133 -4.31 5.28 -3.97
C THR A 133 -4.51 6.72 -3.50
N ALA A 134 -5.18 6.96 -2.40
CA ALA A 134 -5.47 8.27 -1.84
C ALA A 134 -4.50 8.64 -0.71
#